data_69ddc09c805be8faf5f8b6989b723fba
#
_entry.id   69ddc09c805be8faf5f8b6989b723fba
#
_cell.length_a   1.000
_cell.length_b   1.000
_cell.length_c   1.000
_cell.angle_alpha   90.00
_cell.angle_beta   90.00
_cell.angle_gamma   90.00
#
_symmetry.space_group_name_H-M   'P 1'
#
loop_
_entity.id
_entity.type
_entity.pdbx_description
1 polymer ?
#
loop_
_entity_poly.entity_id
_entity_poly.type
_entity_poly.pdbx_seq_one_letter_code
_entity_poly.pdbx_strand_id
1 'polypeptide(L)'
;QISIKKGKVDKHNANKSILGPLESMPLTGSNENVDTISKPQVTMISNNCVDTSVTDESITIKTNQTYTVDFGDVQGQELGKRAMLISAAGHHHCIMIGPPGGGKTMMAERLPTILPPMTWNEIVEVSRIQDVIGLLGDNGLVTSRPFRHPHHTATLASMVGGGIQGRPGEVTLAHGGVLFMDEAPEFQRQVIDALRQPLESRTITINRSQGNYIYPANFICILAANPCPCGYYHDPHKECV
;
A
#
# COMPACT_ATOMS: atom_id res chain seq x y z
N GLN A 1 5.82 24.39 -3.77
CA GLN A 1 4.36 24.38 -3.57
C GLN A 1 3.89 22.94 -3.51
N ILE A 2 3.27 22.54 -2.41
CA ILE A 2 2.67 21.23 -2.24
C ILE A 2 1.18 21.39 -2.50
N SER A 3 0.65 20.67 -3.47
CA SER A 3 -0.78 20.68 -3.80
C SER A 3 -1.42 19.41 -3.25
N ILE A 4 -2.43 19.56 -2.38
CA ILE A 4 -3.21 18.45 -1.82
C ILE A 4 -4.56 18.44 -2.55
N LYS A 5 -4.86 17.37 -3.28
CA LYS A 5 -6.20 17.14 -3.82
C LYS A 5 -7.04 16.33 -2.83
N LYS A 6 -8.16 16.90 -2.40
CA LYS A 6 -9.19 16.17 -1.63
C LYS A 6 -9.92 15.20 -2.58
N GLY A 7 -9.80 13.90 -2.32
CA GLY A 7 -10.74 12.93 -2.89
C GLY A 7 -12.10 13.06 -2.19
N LYS A 8 -13.20 13.11 -2.96
CA LYS A 8 -14.56 13.01 -2.41
C LYS A 8 -14.74 11.62 -1.78
N VAL A 9 -15.06 11.59 -0.52
CA VAL A 9 -15.47 10.37 0.18
C VAL A 9 -16.99 10.21 -0.04
N ASP A 10 -17.37 9.34 -0.96
CA ASP A 10 -18.75 8.90 -1.08
C ASP A 10 -19.04 7.87 0.01
N LYS A 11 -19.92 8.22 0.95
CA LYS A 11 -20.34 7.43 2.12
C LYS A 11 -21.27 6.24 1.78
N HIS A 12 -21.43 5.84 0.54
CA HIS A 12 -22.32 4.74 0.14
C HIS A 12 -21.56 3.69 -0.69
N ASN A 13 -20.86 2.82 -0.03
CA ASN A 13 -20.64 1.42 -0.43
C ASN A 13 -19.65 0.72 0.53
N ALA A 14 -19.94 0.74 1.81
CA ALA A 14 -19.38 -0.24 2.72
C ALA A 14 -20.20 -1.54 2.55
N ASN A 15 -19.53 -2.64 2.29
CA ASN A 15 -20.00 -4.02 2.21
C ASN A 15 -20.46 -4.54 0.84
N LYS A 16 -19.49 -4.84 -0.01
CA LYS A 16 -19.51 -6.08 -0.82
C LYS A 16 -18.07 -6.56 -0.92
N SER A 17 -17.75 -7.64 -0.21
CA SER A 17 -16.52 -8.39 -0.38
C SER A 17 -16.45 -8.88 -1.83
N ILE A 18 -15.48 -8.37 -2.59
CA ILE A 18 -15.29 -8.68 -4.02
C ILE A 18 -14.41 -9.94 -4.18
N LEU A 19 -14.10 -10.62 -3.09
CA LEU A 19 -13.59 -11.98 -3.12
C LEU A 19 -14.80 -12.90 -3.04
N GLY A 20 -15.07 -13.64 -4.12
CA GLY A 20 -16.14 -14.64 -4.18
C GLY A 20 -16.05 -15.65 -3.03
N PRO A 21 -17.14 -16.38 -2.73
CA PRO A 21 -17.17 -17.28 -1.59
C PRO A 21 -16.03 -18.29 -1.67
N LEU A 22 -15.37 -18.50 -0.55
CA LEU A 22 -14.19 -19.36 -0.31
C LEU A 22 -14.47 -20.87 -0.49
N GLU A 23 -15.49 -21.25 -1.27
CA GLU A 23 -15.97 -22.64 -1.34
C GLU A 23 -15.33 -23.52 -2.43
N SER A 24 -14.31 -23.06 -3.17
CA SER A 24 -13.78 -23.85 -4.29
C SER A 24 -12.26 -24.06 -4.32
N MET A 25 -11.59 -24.22 -3.17
CA MET A 25 -10.26 -24.81 -3.17
C MET A 25 -10.28 -26.12 -2.39
N PRO A 26 -9.99 -27.29 -3.03
CA PRO A 26 -9.96 -28.55 -2.33
C PRO A 26 -8.72 -28.62 -1.43
N LEU A 27 -8.96 -28.66 -0.12
CA LEU A 27 -7.98 -29.16 0.83
C LEU A 27 -7.96 -30.69 0.71
N THR A 28 -6.94 -31.25 0.10
CA THR A 28 -6.66 -32.70 0.16
C THR A 28 -6.10 -33.05 1.53
N GLY A 29 -6.86 -33.77 2.33
CA GLY A 29 -6.39 -34.31 3.61
C GLY A 29 -7.54 -34.86 4.45
N SER A 30 -7.88 -36.17 4.24
CA SER A 30 -8.53 -37.19 5.09
C SER A 30 -9.52 -36.78 6.19
N ASN A 31 -10.72 -37.34 6.04
CA ASN A 31 -11.83 -37.49 7.00
C ASN A 31 -11.43 -37.63 8.46
N GLU A 32 -12.11 -36.86 9.34
CA GLU A 32 -12.82 -37.39 10.50
C GLU A 32 -13.71 -36.32 11.14
N ASN A 33 -14.98 -36.69 11.33
CA ASN A 33 -16.01 -36.18 12.24
C ASN A 33 -16.18 -34.66 12.48
N VAL A 34 -17.25 -34.15 11.87
CA VAL A 34 -17.93 -32.90 12.21
C VAL A 34 -18.62 -33.04 13.56
N ASP A 35 -18.07 -32.43 14.59
CA ASP A 35 -18.85 -32.03 15.77
C ASP A 35 -18.26 -30.72 16.32
N THR A 36 -19.12 -29.71 16.38
CA THR A 36 -18.97 -28.44 17.11
C THR A 36 -17.73 -27.61 16.75
N ILE A 37 -17.92 -26.67 15.82
CA ILE A 37 -16.94 -25.58 15.57
C ILE A 37 -16.89 -24.68 16.81
N SER A 38 -16.01 -25.05 17.72
CA SER A 38 -15.48 -24.14 18.75
C SER A 38 -14.62 -23.08 18.06
N LYS A 39 -14.79 -21.82 18.49
CA LYS A 39 -14.03 -20.66 18.04
C LYS A 39 -12.53 -21.02 17.84
N PRO A 40 -11.88 -20.56 16.78
CA PRO A 40 -10.47 -20.88 16.53
C PRO A 40 -9.61 -20.39 17.68
N GLN A 41 -9.00 -21.32 18.41
CA GLN A 41 -7.91 -21.01 19.33
C GLN A 41 -6.66 -20.79 18.48
N VAL A 42 -6.17 -19.57 18.42
CA VAL A 42 -4.87 -19.27 17.83
C VAL A 42 -3.81 -19.67 18.84
N THR A 43 -3.18 -20.82 18.63
CA THR A 43 -2.02 -21.25 19.43
C THR A 43 -0.80 -20.50 18.90
N MET A 44 -0.27 -19.60 19.70
CA MET A 44 0.92 -18.82 19.39
C MET A 44 2.17 -19.68 19.54
N ILE A 45 2.93 -19.80 18.48
CA ILE A 45 4.29 -20.33 18.51
C ILE A 45 5.26 -19.16 18.37
N SER A 46 6.08 -18.99 19.41
CA SER A 46 7.32 -18.22 19.57
C SER A 46 7.32 -16.69 19.66
N ASN A 47 7.80 -16.25 20.79
CA ASN A 47 8.72 -15.15 21.16
C ASN A 47 8.43 -13.68 20.84
N ASN A 48 7.30 -13.30 20.27
CA ASN A 48 6.86 -11.91 20.28
C ASN A 48 5.51 -11.83 20.98
N CYS A 49 5.47 -11.19 22.16
CA CYS A 49 4.22 -10.94 22.88
C CYS A 49 3.29 -10.11 22.00
N VAL A 50 2.21 -10.72 21.54
CA VAL A 50 1.08 -10.03 20.95
C VAL A 50 0.05 -9.87 22.05
N ASP A 51 -0.11 -8.65 22.57
CA ASP A 51 -1.22 -8.32 23.44
C ASP A 51 -2.51 -8.27 22.59
N THR A 52 -3.35 -9.30 22.74
CA THR A 52 -4.68 -9.33 22.12
C THR A 52 -5.70 -8.83 23.13
N SER A 53 -6.18 -7.61 22.97
CA SER A 53 -7.40 -7.17 23.65
C SER A 53 -8.60 -7.42 22.71
N VAL A 54 -9.44 -8.38 23.05
CA VAL A 54 -10.67 -8.70 22.30
C VAL A 54 -11.76 -7.78 22.80
N THR A 55 -12.15 -6.79 22.01
CA THR A 55 -13.43 -6.10 22.13
C THR A 55 -14.35 -6.58 21.01
N ASP A 56 -15.65 -6.64 21.26
CA ASP A 56 -16.68 -7.34 20.44
C ASP A 56 -16.76 -6.95 18.94
N GLU A 57 -15.99 -5.98 18.46
CA GLU A 57 -16.08 -5.52 17.05
C GLU A 57 -14.73 -5.42 16.30
N SER A 58 -13.57 -5.50 16.96
CA SER A 58 -12.27 -5.52 16.26
C SER A 58 -11.16 -6.10 17.11
N ILE A 59 -10.44 -7.09 16.57
CA ILE A 59 -9.19 -7.55 17.15
C ILE A 59 -8.10 -6.57 16.73
N THR A 60 -7.63 -5.73 17.65
CA THR A 60 -6.47 -4.86 17.41
C THR A 60 -5.22 -5.58 17.86
N ILE A 61 -4.41 -6.04 16.92
CA ILE A 61 -3.11 -6.62 17.22
C ILE A 61 -2.12 -5.47 17.38
N LYS A 62 -1.61 -5.26 18.59
CA LYS A 62 -0.45 -4.40 18.81
C LYS A 62 0.78 -5.15 18.30
N THR A 63 1.11 -4.98 17.04
CA THR A 63 2.36 -5.46 16.48
C THR A 63 3.43 -4.42 16.79
N ASN A 64 4.52 -4.82 17.41
CA ASN A 64 5.74 -4.02 17.45
C ASN A 64 6.28 -3.97 16.01
N GLN A 65 5.81 -2.99 15.24
CA GLN A 65 6.34 -2.75 13.90
C GLN A 65 7.73 -2.18 14.06
N THR A 66 8.74 -2.97 13.77
CA THR A 66 10.13 -2.51 13.73
C THR A 66 10.42 -1.96 12.34
N TYR A 67 10.26 -0.65 12.19
CA TYR A 67 10.81 0.05 11.03
C TYR A 67 12.28 0.37 11.29
N THR A 68 13.11 0.27 10.26
CA THR A 68 14.54 0.67 10.33
C THR A 68 14.72 2.19 10.27
N VAL A 69 13.65 2.94 9.95
CA VAL A 69 13.61 4.39 9.81
C VAL A 69 12.44 4.94 10.62
N ASP A 70 12.52 6.19 11.04
CA ASP A 70 11.45 6.88 11.77
C ASP A 70 11.18 8.25 11.14
N PHE A 71 9.90 8.65 11.11
CA PHE A 71 9.51 9.97 10.63
C PHE A 71 10.07 11.10 11.50
N GLY A 72 10.33 10.82 12.77
CA GLY A 72 10.98 11.73 13.70
C GLY A 72 12.41 12.13 13.31
N ASP A 73 13.08 11.31 12.49
CA ASP A 73 14.45 11.60 12.00
C ASP A 73 14.48 12.74 10.97
N VAL A 74 13.33 13.15 10.43
CA VAL A 74 13.25 14.21 9.41
C VAL A 74 13.52 15.56 10.07
N GLN A 75 14.64 16.15 9.73
CA GLN A 75 15.03 17.49 10.21
C GLN A 75 14.53 18.59 9.26
N GLY A 76 13.99 19.67 9.82
CA GLY A 76 13.42 20.76 9.02
C GLY A 76 12.18 20.35 8.22
N GLN A 77 11.98 20.96 7.04
CA GLN A 77 10.89 20.61 6.10
C GLN A 77 9.47 20.65 6.72
N GLU A 78 9.19 21.65 7.55
CA GLU A 78 7.95 21.72 8.36
C GLU A 78 6.67 21.62 7.51
N LEU A 79 6.67 22.27 6.33
CA LEU A 79 5.55 22.19 5.40
C LEU A 79 5.38 20.78 4.83
N GLY A 80 6.49 20.11 4.48
CA GLY A 80 6.51 18.73 4.00
C GLY A 80 6.04 17.76 5.06
N LYS A 81 6.54 17.87 6.28
CA LYS A 81 6.11 17.06 7.43
C LYS A 81 4.60 17.20 7.67
N ARG A 82 4.10 18.43 7.70
CA ARG A 82 2.67 18.70 7.89
C ARG A 82 1.83 18.09 6.79
N ALA A 83 2.28 18.17 5.53
CA ALA A 83 1.58 17.55 4.40
C ALA A 83 1.54 16.00 4.54
N MET A 84 2.65 15.37 4.95
CA MET A 84 2.70 13.93 5.19
C MET A 84 1.79 13.50 6.35
N LEU A 85 1.76 14.26 7.46
CA LEU A 85 0.85 13.99 8.58
C LEU A 85 -0.62 14.07 8.15
N ILE A 86 -1.00 15.07 7.36
CA ILE A 86 -2.36 15.19 6.82
C ILE A 86 -2.66 14.04 5.86
N SER A 87 -1.70 13.66 5.01
CA SER A 87 -1.81 12.52 4.10
C SER A 87 -2.02 11.22 4.88
N ALA A 88 -1.25 10.98 5.94
CA ALA A 88 -1.38 9.81 6.79
C ALA A 88 -2.72 9.77 7.53
N ALA A 89 -3.12 10.87 8.17
CA ALA A 89 -4.35 10.94 8.97
C ALA A 89 -5.63 10.83 8.13
N GLY A 90 -5.62 11.39 6.91
CA GLY A 90 -6.79 11.46 6.04
C GLY A 90 -6.75 10.48 4.86
N HIS A 91 -5.75 9.62 4.77
CA HIS A 91 -5.53 8.73 3.61
C HIS A 91 -5.54 9.49 2.28
N HIS A 92 -4.87 10.66 2.26
CA HIS A 92 -4.82 11.52 1.09
C HIS A 92 -3.61 11.22 0.22
N HIS A 93 -3.80 11.24 -1.09
CA HIS A 93 -2.69 11.22 -2.04
C HIS A 93 -1.99 12.58 -2.05
N CYS A 94 -0.67 12.58 -2.26
CA CYS A 94 0.14 13.78 -2.24
C CYS A 94 1.13 13.81 -3.40
N ILE A 95 1.39 15.00 -3.93
CA ILE A 95 2.50 15.25 -4.83
C ILE A 95 3.48 16.23 -4.19
N MET A 96 4.75 15.87 -4.17
CA MET A 96 5.86 16.67 -3.71
C MET A 96 6.63 17.21 -4.92
N ILE A 97 6.70 18.52 -5.05
CA ILE A 97 7.48 19.18 -6.09
C ILE A 97 8.59 19.99 -5.43
N GLY A 98 9.83 19.77 -5.81
CA GLY A 98 10.97 20.48 -5.24
C GLY A 98 12.29 20.06 -5.89
N PRO A 99 13.38 20.79 -5.62
CA PRO A 99 14.68 20.53 -6.21
C PRO A 99 15.22 19.15 -5.80
N PRO A 100 16.18 18.58 -6.55
CA PRO A 100 16.89 17.37 -6.14
C PRO A 100 17.57 17.59 -4.78
N GLY A 101 17.64 16.52 -3.98
CA GLY A 101 18.21 16.61 -2.62
C GLY A 101 17.29 17.25 -1.56
N GLY A 102 16.06 17.67 -1.92
CA GLY A 102 15.10 18.27 -1.00
C GLY A 102 14.45 17.32 0.01
N GLY A 103 14.90 16.06 0.12
CA GLY A 103 14.38 15.10 1.11
C GLY A 103 13.03 14.45 0.75
N LYS A 104 12.57 14.56 -0.50
CA LYS A 104 11.27 14.00 -0.95
C LYS A 104 11.20 12.49 -0.71
N THR A 105 12.20 11.76 -1.20
CA THR A 105 12.29 10.29 -1.05
C THR A 105 12.38 9.88 0.41
N MET A 106 13.22 10.57 1.19
CA MET A 106 13.39 10.34 2.61
C MET A 106 12.07 10.48 3.40
N MET A 107 11.27 11.50 3.10
CA MET A 107 9.95 11.68 3.73
C MET A 107 8.96 10.60 3.32
N ALA A 108 8.95 10.19 2.04
CA ALA A 108 8.05 9.15 1.55
C ALA A 108 8.35 7.79 2.19
N GLU A 109 9.61 7.40 2.31
CA GLU A 109 10.04 6.14 2.95
C GLU A 109 9.64 6.04 4.42
N ARG A 110 9.54 7.19 5.10
CA ARG A 110 9.16 7.27 6.51
C ARG A 110 7.67 7.39 6.74
N LEU A 111 6.87 7.61 5.69
CA LEU A 111 5.41 7.74 5.81
C LEU A 111 4.75 6.52 6.47
N PRO A 112 5.13 5.26 6.18
CA PRO A 112 4.56 4.09 6.85
C PRO A 112 4.66 4.13 8.38
N THR A 113 5.69 4.78 8.94
CA THR A 113 5.92 4.83 10.40
C THR A 113 4.91 5.68 11.17
N ILE A 114 4.21 6.59 10.47
CA ILE A 114 3.18 7.46 11.04
C ILE A 114 1.76 7.06 10.65
N LEU A 115 1.61 5.98 9.85
CA LEU A 115 0.31 5.44 9.53
C LEU A 115 -0.27 4.68 10.74
N PRO A 116 -1.60 4.66 10.91
CA PRO A 116 -2.24 3.83 11.94
C PRO A 116 -1.83 2.35 11.77
N PRO A 117 -1.70 1.58 12.85
CA PRO A 117 -1.45 0.15 12.76
C PRO A 117 -2.54 -0.53 11.92
N MET A 118 -2.18 -1.62 11.23
CA MET A 118 -3.14 -2.38 10.45
C MET A 118 -4.13 -3.10 11.36
N THR A 119 -5.39 -3.09 10.98
CA THR A 119 -6.41 -3.95 11.56
C THR A 119 -6.18 -5.41 11.17
N TRP A 120 -6.79 -6.35 11.89
CA TRP A 120 -6.68 -7.77 11.54
C TRP A 120 -7.10 -8.08 10.10
N ASN A 121 -8.18 -7.45 9.63
CA ASN A 121 -8.65 -7.64 8.26
C ASN A 121 -7.62 -7.14 7.24
N GLU A 122 -7.02 -5.96 7.46
CA GLU A 122 -5.95 -5.44 6.61
C GLU A 122 -4.72 -6.37 6.60
N ILE A 123 -4.32 -6.90 7.77
CA ILE A 123 -3.22 -7.86 7.88
C ILE A 123 -3.49 -9.10 7.02
N VAL A 124 -4.69 -9.67 7.11
CA VAL A 124 -5.09 -10.85 6.34
C VAL A 124 -5.11 -10.54 4.84
N GLU A 125 -5.68 -9.40 4.42
CA GLU A 125 -5.73 -9.01 3.01
C GLU A 125 -4.33 -8.80 2.42
N VAL A 126 -3.48 -8.05 3.11
CA VAL A 126 -2.09 -7.80 2.68
C VAL A 126 -1.28 -9.10 2.63
N SER A 127 -1.43 -9.96 3.64
CA SER A 127 -0.72 -11.24 3.69
C SER A 127 -1.13 -12.16 2.53
N ARG A 128 -2.43 -12.24 2.19
CA ARG A 128 -2.91 -13.00 1.03
C ARG A 128 -2.34 -12.50 -0.29
N ILE A 129 -2.24 -11.17 -0.47
CA ILE A 129 -1.66 -10.58 -1.67
C ILE A 129 -0.18 -10.98 -1.80
N GLN A 130 0.57 -10.93 -0.69
CA GLN A 130 1.99 -11.29 -0.69
C GLN A 130 2.22 -12.79 -0.85
N ASP A 131 1.31 -13.62 -0.35
CA ASP A 131 1.36 -15.08 -0.52
C ASP A 131 1.25 -15.49 -1.99
N VAL A 132 0.34 -14.87 -2.76
CA VAL A 132 0.16 -15.13 -4.20
C VAL A 132 1.46 -15.01 -5.01
N ILE A 133 2.37 -14.15 -4.58
CA ILE A 133 3.66 -13.93 -5.24
C ILE A 133 4.85 -14.56 -4.52
N GLY A 134 4.60 -15.29 -3.41
CA GLY A 134 5.63 -15.98 -2.65
C GLY A 134 6.52 -15.05 -1.83
N LEU A 135 6.06 -13.87 -1.45
CA LEU A 135 6.79 -12.91 -0.60
C LEU A 135 6.44 -13.07 0.89
N LEU A 136 5.56 -14.00 1.24
CA LEU A 136 5.25 -14.28 2.64
C LEU A 136 6.47 -14.96 3.27
N GLY A 137 7.07 -14.31 4.28
CA GLY A 137 8.17 -14.91 5.03
C GLY A 137 7.69 -16.00 6.00
N ASP A 138 8.63 -16.61 6.74
CA ASP A 138 8.38 -17.71 7.69
C ASP A 138 7.34 -17.39 8.77
N ASN A 139 7.09 -16.13 9.05
CA ASN A 139 6.10 -15.67 10.03
C ASN A 139 4.63 -15.77 9.55
N GLY A 140 4.40 -16.04 8.27
CA GLY A 140 3.07 -16.28 7.69
C GLY A 140 2.12 -15.07 7.66
N LEU A 141 2.49 -13.93 8.25
CA LEU A 141 1.67 -12.72 8.29
C LEU A 141 2.51 -11.45 8.10
N VAL A 142 1.95 -10.51 7.33
CA VAL A 142 2.53 -9.18 7.12
C VAL A 142 1.90 -8.21 8.10
N THR A 143 2.66 -7.80 9.09
CA THR A 143 2.17 -6.92 10.17
C THR A 143 2.57 -5.45 9.99
N SER A 144 3.46 -5.16 9.05
CA SER A 144 3.88 -3.79 8.69
C SER A 144 3.18 -3.31 7.41
N ARG A 145 2.85 -2.02 7.36
CA ARG A 145 2.26 -1.44 6.16
C ARG A 145 3.22 -1.51 4.99
N PRO A 146 2.79 -2.02 3.82
CA PRO A 146 3.64 -2.11 2.65
C PRO A 146 4.12 -0.73 2.18
N PHE A 147 5.38 -0.67 1.76
CA PHE A 147 5.95 0.46 1.03
C PHE A 147 6.48 -0.03 -0.31
N ARG A 148 5.92 0.48 -1.39
CA ARG A 148 6.34 0.12 -2.75
C ARG A 148 6.93 1.34 -3.44
N HIS A 149 8.12 1.17 -3.98
CA HIS A 149 8.87 2.21 -4.68
C HIS A 149 9.36 1.67 -6.03
N PRO A 150 8.45 1.55 -7.02
CA PRO A 150 8.84 1.12 -8.35
C PRO A 150 9.73 2.17 -9.02
N HIS A 151 10.73 1.72 -9.75
CA HIS A 151 11.58 2.59 -10.55
C HIS A 151 10.77 3.18 -11.73
N HIS A 152 11.09 4.38 -12.21
CA HIS A 152 10.35 5.05 -13.30
C HIS A 152 10.36 4.25 -14.62
N THR A 153 11.30 3.33 -14.83
CA THR A 153 11.33 2.41 -15.97
C THR A 153 10.36 1.22 -15.83
N ALA A 154 9.61 1.12 -14.75
CA ALA A 154 8.64 0.05 -14.54
C ALA A 154 7.62 0.01 -15.69
N THR A 155 7.37 -1.19 -16.20
CA THR A 155 6.41 -1.40 -17.27
C THR A 155 4.98 -1.36 -16.74
N LEU A 156 4.01 -1.12 -17.62
CA LEU A 156 2.58 -1.20 -17.28
C LEU A 156 2.23 -2.56 -16.64
N ALA A 157 2.76 -3.65 -17.17
CA ALA A 157 2.53 -5.00 -16.63
C ALA A 157 3.14 -5.20 -15.23
N SER A 158 4.29 -4.60 -14.95
CA SER A 158 4.86 -4.62 -13.59
C SER A 158 4.02 -3.82 -12.61
N MET A 159 3.48 -2.69 -13.03
CA MET A 159 2.67 -1.82 -12.16
C MET A 159 1.29 -2.38 -11.88
N VAL A 160 0.56 -2.75 -12.92
CA VAL A 160 -0.84 -3.22 -12.83
C VAL A 160 -0.91 -4.70 -12.45
N GLY A 161 0.10 -5.46 -12.87
CA GLY A 161 0.08 -6.90 -12.80
C GLY A 161 -0.36 -7.53 -14.13
N GLY A 162 -0.37 -8.86 -14.15
CA GLY A 162 -0.75 -9.61 -15.34
C GLY A 162 0.04 -10.89 -15.53
N GLY A 163 0.45 -11.13 -16.77
CA GLY A 163 1.03 -12.41 -17.18
C GLY A 163 -0.03 -13.52 -17.33
N ILE A 164 0.39 -14.75 -17.59
CA ILE A 164 -0.51 -15.90 -17.81
C ILE A 164 -1.31 -16.22 -16.53
N GLN A 165 -0.69 -16.05 -15.37
CA GLN A 165 -1.25 -16.38 -14.06
C GLN A 165 -2.00 -15.21 -13.41
N GLY A 166 -2.14 -14.05 -14.07
CA GLY A 166 -2.81 -12.88 -13.51
C GLY A 166 -2.16 -12.32 -12.24
N ARG A 167 -0.83 -12.45 -12.09
CA ARG A 167 -0.12 -12.03 -10.87
C ARG A 167 -0.34 -10.54 -10.55
N PRO A 168 -0.49 -10.20 -9.26
CA PRO A 168 -0.59 -8.81 -8.81
C PRO A 168 0.68 -8.02 -9.13
N GLY A 169 0.52 -6.74 -9.49
CA GLY A 169 1.61 -5.79 -9.71
C GLY A 169 1.86 -4.88 -8.51
N GLU A 170 2.77 -3.91 -8.68
CA GLU A 170 3.20 -2.98 -7.64
C GLU A 170 2.04 -2.22 -7.00
N VAL A 171 1.02 -1.86 -7.78
CA VAL A 171 -0.18 -1.16 -7.31
C VAL A 171 -0.96 -2.02 -6.30
N THR A 172 -1.13 -3.31 -6.57
CA THR A 172 -1.77 -4.25 -5.65
C THR A 172 -0.89 -4.53 -4.44
N LEU A 173 0.42 -4.65 -4.64
CA LEU A 173 1.38 -4.88 -3.56
C LEU A 173 1.51 -3.71 -2.59
N ALA A 174 1.09 -2.51 -3.00
CA ALA A 174 1.00 -1.34 -2.15
C ALA A 174 -0.28 -1.29 -1.30
N HIS A 175 -1.21 -2.25 -1.49
CA HIS A 175 -2.47 -2.28 -0.75
C HIS A 175 -2.25 -2.23 0.77
N GLY A 176 -3.04 -1.42 1.46
CA GLY A 176 -2.91 -1.19 2.91
C GLY A 176 -1.71 -0.32 3.32
N GLY A 177 -0.94 0.20 2.36
CA GLY A 177 0.27 0.95 2.60
C GLY A 177 0.49 2.15 1.68
N VAL A 178 1.68 2.28 1.14
CA VAL A 178 2.14 3.43 0.36
C VAL A 178 2.72 2.98 -0.99
N LEU A 179 2.25 3.61 -2.05
CA LEU A 179 2.88 3.58 -3.37
C LEU A 179 3.62 4.90 -3.58
N PHE A 180 4.94 4.85 -3.61
CA PHE A 180 5.79 5.99 -3.86
C PHE A 180 6.33 5.94 -5.29
N MET A 181 6.10 6.99 -6.05
CA MET A 181 6.62 7.14 -7.42
C MET A 181 7.53 8.35 -7.45
N ASP A 182 8.83 8.07 -7.37
CA ASP A 182 9.86 9.10 -7.53
C ASP A 182 10.03 9.44 -9.01
N GLU A 183 10.42 10.67 -9.29
CA GLU A 183 10.54 11.16 -10.66
C GLU A 183 9.27 10.88 -11.49
N ALA A 184 8.11 11.15 -10.90
CA ALA A 184 6.82 10.81 -11.49
C ALA A 184 6.63 11.24 -12.97
N PRO A 185 7.16 12.38 -13.44
CA PRO A 185 7.10 12.77 -14.85
C PRO A 185 7.88 11.85 -15.81
N GLU A 186 8.83 11.07 -15.30
CA GLU A 186 9.66 10.16 -16.12
C GLU A 186 8.97 8.82 -16.37
N PHE A 187 7.89 8.51 -15.65
CA PHE A 187 7.11 7.30 -15.94
C PHE A 187 6.40 7.40 -17.27
N GLN A 188 6.29 6.27 -17.95
CA GLN A 188 5.51 6.18 -19.17
C GLN A 188 4.06 6.63 -18.90
N ARG A 189 3.50 7.42 -19.83
CA ARG A 189 2.13 7.95 -19.71
C ARG A 189 1.09 6.86 -19.45
N GLN A 190 1.25 5.69 -20.08
CA GLN A 190 0.34 4.55 -19.88
C GLN A 190 0.33 4.05 -18.44
N VAL A 191 1.46 4.12 -17.73
CA VAL A 191 1.58 3.76 -16.31
C VAL A 191 0.81 4.75 -15.44
N ILE A 192 0.99 6.05 -15.69
CA ILE A 192 0.28 7.11 -14.95
C ILE A 192 -1.24 7.02 -15.20
N ASP A 193 -1.66 6.81 -16.46
CA ASP A 193 -3.08 6.69 -16.80
C ASP A 193 -3.73 5.45 -16.16
N ALA A 194 -2.98 4.35 -15.98
CA ALA A 194 -3.46 3.14 -15.33
C ALA A 194 -3.73 3.30 -13.83
N LEU A 195 -3.12 4.30 -13.18
CA LEU A 195 -3.39 4.58 -11.76
C LEU A 195 -4.77 5.21 -11.52
N ARG A 196 -5.46 5.70 -12.54
CA ARG A 196 -6.79 6.32 -12.37
C ARG A 196 -7.77 5.37 -11.72
N GLN A 197 -7.87 4.15 -12.25
CA GLN A 197 -8.80 3.15 -11.72
C GLN A 197 -8.54 2.86 -10.23
N PRO A 198 -7.35 2.45 -9.80
CA PRO A 198 -7.11 2.15 -8.38
C PRO A 198 -7.24 3.38 -7.46
N LEU A 199 -6.92 4.57 -7.93
CA LEU A 199 -7.07 5.79 -7.13
C LEU A 199 -8.55 6.19 -6.92
N GLU A 200 -9.44 5.82 -7.85
CA GLU A 200 -10.87 6.10 -7.77
C GLU A 200 -11.65 4.96 -7.10
N SER A 201 -11.45 3.72 -7.57
CA SER A 201 -12.24 2.55 -7.15
C SER A 201 -11.59 1.73 -6.03
N ARG A 202 -10.31 1.98 -5.69
CA ARG A 202 -9.51 1.20 -4.73
C ARG A 202 -9.37 -0.27 -5.11
N THR A 203 -9.55 -0.57 -6.38
CA THR A 203 -9.41 -1.90 -6.97
C THR A 203 -8.71 -1.81 -8.31
N ILE A 204 -8.11 -2.91 -8.73
CA ILE A 204 -7.54 -3.05 -10.06
C ILE A 204 -8.11 -4.30 -10.71
N THR A 205 -8.51 -4.18 -11.97
CA THR A 205 -9.08 -5.30 -12.73
C THR A 205 -8.10 -5.73 -13.81
N ILE A 206 -7.71 -6.99 -13.79
CA ILE A 206 -6.85 -7.60 -14.81
C ILE A 206 -7.70 -8.56 -15.63
N ASN A 207 -8.03 -8.16 -16.86
CA ASN A 207 -8.79 -8.98 -17.80
C ASN A 207 -7.84 -9.88 -18.58
N ARG A 208 -8.07 -11.19 -18.59
CA ARG A 208 -7.30 -12.20 -19.33
C ARG A 208 -8.23 -13.20 -20.00
N SER A 209 -7.70 -13.91 -20.99
CA SER A 209 -8.43 -14.97 -21.69
C SER A 209 -8.93 -16.09 -20.77
N GLN A 210 -8.25 -16.31 -19.65
CA GLN A 210 -8.59 -17.33 -18.66
C GLN A 210 -9.49 -16.82 -17.51
N GLY A 211 -9.83 -15.52 -17.49
CA GLY A 211 -10.69 -14.91 -16.47
C GLY A 211 -10.35 -13.48 -16.12
N ASN A 212 -11.21 -12.89 -15.32
CA ASN A 212 -11.05 -11.56 -14.79
C ASN A 212 -10.60 -11.66 -13.32
N TYR A 213 -9.47 -11.05 -13.02
CA TYR A 213 -8.93 -10.97 -11.66
C TYR A 213 -9.16 -9.57 -11.13
N ILE A 214 -9.78 -9.45 -9.95
CA ILE A 214 -9.98 -8.18 -9.27
C ILE A 214 -9.18 -8.20 -7.98
N TYR A 215 -8.22 -7.29 -7.88
CA TYR A 215 -7.39 -7.15 -6.70
C TYR A 215 -7.72 -5.85 -5.96
N PRO A 216 -7.66 -5.84 -4.61
CA PRO A 216 -7.74 -4.62 -3.85
C PRO A 216 -6.49 -3.76 -4.07
N ALA A 217 -6.67 -2.44 -4.11
CA ALA A 217 -5.61 -1.47 -4.37
C ALA A 217 -5.87 -0.16 -3.59
N ASN A 218 -6.12 -0.31 -2.28
CA ASN A 218 -6.33 0.82 -1.38
C ASN A 218 -4.98 1.22 -0.75
N PHE A 219 -4.36 2.27 -1.25
CA PHE A 219 -3.04 2.74 -0.84
C PHE A 219 -2.97 4.27 -0.84
N ILE A 220 -2.01 4.83 -0.13
CA ILE A 220 -1.65 6.24 -0.26
C ILE A 220 -0.65 6.38 -1.41
N CYS A 221 -1.01 7.15 -2.44
CA CYS A 221 -0.13 7.46 -3.55
C CYS A 221 0.67 8.73 -3.23
N ILE A 222 1.99 8.61 -3.20
CA ILE A 222 2.90 9.74 -3.06
C ILE A 222 3.70 9.85 -4.35
N LEU A 223 3.56 10.99 -5.01
CA LEU A 223 4.33 11.31 -6.21
C LEU A 223 5.42 12.31 -5.86
N ALA A 224 6.62 12.13 -6.38
CA ALA A 224 7.67 13.13 -6.30
C ALA A 224 8.08 13.58 -7.70
N ALA A 225 8.30 14.87 -7.86
CA ALA A 225 8.74 15.46 -9.12
C ALA A 225 9.76 16.56 -8.87
N ASN A 226 10.63 16.74 -9.85
CA ASN A 226 11.43 17.96 -9.94
C ASN A 226 10.62 19.05 -10.63
N PRO A 227 10.84 20.35 -10.34
CA PRO A 227 10.06 21.43 -10.91
C PRO A 227 10.30 21.61 -12.43
N CYS A 228 11.42 21.13 -12.93
CA CYS A 228 11.81 21.13 -14.34
C CYS A 228 12.89 20.05 -14.56
N PRO A 229 13.28 19.74 -15.79
CA PRO A 229 14.34 18.77 -16.07
C PRO A 229 15.69 19.08 -15.42
N CYS A 230 16.06 20.36 -15.32
CA CYS A 230 17.28 20.78 -14.60
C CYS A 230 17.10 20.83 -13.07
N GLY A 231 15.88 20.81 -12.55
CA GLY A 231 15.56 20.83 -11.14
C GLY A 231 15.54 22.20 -10.48
N TYR A 232 15.86 23.29 -11.19
CA TYR A 232 16.11 24.62 -10.60
C TYR A 232 15.08 25.67 -10.98
N TYR A 233 13.95 25.33 -11.56
CA TYR A 233 12.90 26.29 -11.88
C TYR A 233 12.41 27.01 -10.61
N HIS A 234 12.43 28.34 -10.63
CA HIS A 234 12.20 29.22 -9.48
C HIS A 234 13.22 29.11 -8.34
N ASP A 235 14.41 28.57 -8.56
CA ASP A 235 15.50 28.68 -7.59
C ASP A 235 16.09 30.08 -7.65
N PRO A 236 16.17 30.83 -6.52
CA PRO A 236 16.71 32.20 -6.50
C PRO A 236 18.22 32.26 -6.74
N HIS A 237 18.92 31.10 -6.66
CA HIS A 237 20.38 31.07 -6.72
C HIS A 237 20.89 30.32 -7.97
N LYS A 238 20.03 29.75 -8.80
CA LYS A 238 20.42 29.01 -10.00
C LYS A 238 19.46 29.30 -11.14
N GLU A 239 20.04 29.59 -12.30
CA GLU A 239 19.25 29.75 -13.53
C GLU A 239 18.74 28.39 -14.03
N CYS A 240 17.48 28.40 -14.46
CA CYS A 240 16.85 27.25 -15.11
C CYS A 240 17.23 27.30 -16.61
N VAL A 241 17.90 26.27 -17.12
CA VAL A 241 18.33 26.12 -18.52
C VAL A 241 17.32 25.34 -19.32
#